data_b0a8853cc08e8435fba4b059531c51da
#
_entry.id   b0a8853cc08e8435fba4b059531c51da
#
_cell.length_a   1.000
_cell.length_b   1.000
_cell.length_c   1.000
_cell.angle_alpha   90.00
_cell.angle_beta   90.00
_cell.angle_gamma   90.00
#
_symmetry.space_group_name_H-M   'P 1'
#
loop_
_entity.id
_entity.type
_entity.pdbx_description
1 polymer ?
#
loop_
_entity_poly.entity_id
_entity_poly.type
_entity_poly.pdbx_seq_one_letter_code
_entity_poly.pdbx_strand_id
1 'polypeptide(L)'
;MAVTPVSEKALTLGHGPALLAIFLEPTCPFSVRALNKLDGLLSLMGEDQLTIKIYLQSQPWHMFSGVIVRAILAAATLPQGNSAALKVLKAVGDHREEFEFTDHCSGPNMDATPRQIIERIEKYSGVDIWLPFEKPELQQLIKWHCKYSR
;
A
#
# COMPACT_ATOMS: atom_id res chain seq x y z
N MET A 1 -13.38 15.80 18.12
CA MET A 1 -12.43 15.18 17.19
C MET A 1 -12.67 15.70 15.79
N ALA A 2 -11.69 16.33 15.19
CA ALA A 2 -11.80 16.69 13.78
C ALA A 2 -11.84 15.40 12.96
N VAL A 3 -12.91 15.23 12.18
CA VAL A 3 -12.99 14.13 11.21
C VAL A 3 -12.01 14.49 10.10
N THR A 4 -10.91 13.74 9.97
CA THR A 4 -9.98 13.89 8.86
C THR A 4 -10.78 13.80 7.56
N PRO A 5 -10.67 14.76 6.66
CA PRO A 5 -11.36 14.68 5.37
C PRO A 5 -11.03 13.38 4.66
N VAL A 6 -12.03 12.81 3.99
CA VAL A 6 -11.91 11.54 3.26
C VAL A 6 -10.69 11.52 2.33
N SER A 7 -10.37 12.67 1.74
CA SER A 7 -9.21 12.84 0.86
C SER A 7 -7.85 12.66 1.54
N GLU A 8 -7.75 12.80 2.85
CA GLU A 8 -6.49 12.71 3.60
C GLU A 8 -6.12 11.27 3.97
N LYS A 9 -7.03 10.32 3.81
CA LYS A 9 -6.78 8.89 4.11
C LYS A 9 -6.10 8.15 2.97
N ALA A 10 -6.23 8.61 1.75
CA ALA A 10 -5.55 8.04 0.59
C ALA A 10 -4.06 8.38 0.62
N LEU A 11 -3.23 7.47 0.09
CA LEU A 11 -1.82 7.79 -0.15
C LEU A 11 -1.76 8.82 -1.28
N THR A 12 -0.93 9.84 -1.12
CA THR A 12 -0.97 11.01 -2.02
C THR A 12 0.40 11.32 -2.60
N LEU A 13 0.44 11.57 -3.91
CA LEU A 13 1.58 12.11 -4.63
C LEU A 13 1.15 13.41 -5.32
N GLY A 14 2.04 14.43 -5.30
CA GLY A 14 1.74 15.74 -5.88
C GLY A 14 0.73 16.54 -5.06
N HIS A 15 0.45 17.76 -5.53
CA HIS A 15 -0.44 18.71 -4.85
C HIS A 15 -1.17 19.66 -5.82
N GLY A 16 -1.34 19.24 -7.07
CA GLY A 16 -1.99 20.05 -8.11
C GLY A 16 -3.52 19.92 -8.12
N PRO A 17 -4.19 20.78 -8.92
CA PRO A 17 -5.65 20.81 -9.01
C PRO A 17 -6.26 19.63 -9.80
N ALA A 18 -5.51 19.04 -10.75
CA ALA A 18 -5.98 17.86 -11.45
C ALA A 18 -5.87 16.63 -10.52
N LEU A 19 -6.91 15.81 -10.47
CA LEU A 19 -6.97 14.66 -9.58
C LEU A 19 -7.00 13.35 -10.38
N LEU A 20 -6.06 12.46 -10.08
CA LEU A 20 -6.07 11.06 -10.53
C LEU A 20 -6.26 10.16 -9.33
N ALA A 21 -7.38 9.44 -9.29
CA ALA A 21 -7.61 8.38 -8.31
C ALA A 21 -7.20 7.04 -8.91
N ILE A 22 -6.40 6.27 -8.21
CA ILE A 22 -5.96 4.94 -8.64
C ILE A 22 -6.17 3.93 -7.52
N PHE A 23 -6.60 2.73 -7.89
CA PHE A 23 -6.92 1.65 -6.96
C PHE A 23 -5.94 0.51 -7.18
N LEU A 24 -5.16 0.18 -6.16
CA LEU A 24 -4.07 -0.79 -6.26
C LEU A 24 -4.22 -1.91 -5.24
N GLU A 25 -3.99 -3.13 -5.71
CA GLU A 25 -3.75 -4.28 -4.86
C GLU A 25 -2.22 -4.49 -4.82
N PRO A 26 -1.57 -4.48 -3.62
CA PRO A 26 -0.10 -4.39 -3.52
C PRO A 26 0.68 -5.50 -4.19
N THR A 27 0.13 -6.70 -4.29
CA THR A 27 0.79 -7.87 -4.87
C THR A 27 0.34 -8.21 -6.29
N CYS A 28 -0.64 -7.49 -6.83
CA CYS A 28 -1.09 -7.67 -8.20
C CYS A 28 -0.06 -7.15 -9.20
N PRO A 29 0.39 -7.96 -10.19
CA PRO A 29 1.41 -7.53 -11.14
C PRO A 29 0.99 -6.32 -11.99
N PHE A 30 -0.30 -6.20 -12.30
CA PHE A 30 -0.83 -5.05 -13.03
C PHE A 30 -0.82 -3.78 -12.18
N SER A 31 -1.12 -3.90 -10.88
CA SER A 31 -1.03 -2.78 -9.94
C SER A 31 0.42 -2.32 -9.76
N VAL A 32 1.38 -3.24 -9.69
CA VAL A 32 2.81 -2.92 -9.62
C VAL A 32 3.26 -2.16 -10.86
N ARG A 33 2.83 -2.59 -12.05
CA ARG A 33 3.13 -1.89 -13.31
C ARG A 33 2.56 -0.47 -13.31
N ALA A 34 1.34 -0.29 -12.82
CA ALA A 34 0.72 1.03 -12.71
C ALA A 34 1.48 1.91 -11.72
N LEU A 35 1.80 1.38 -10.54
CA LEU A 35 2.57 2.09 -9.51
C LEU A 35 3.91 2.61 -10.07
N ASN A 36 4.63 1.78 -10.82
CA ASN A 36 5.92 2.13 -11.39
C ASN A 36 5.86 3.24 -12.46
N LYS A 37 4.68 3.57 -12.95
CA LYS A 37 4.48 4.66 -13.92
C LYS A 37 4.12 5.98 -13.26
N LEU A 38 3.74 5.99 -11.99
CA LEU A 38 3.21 7.19 -11.33
C LEU A 38 4.24 8.30 -11.19
N ASP A 39 5.50 7.97 -10.86
CA ASP A 39 6.56 8.97 -10.75
C ASP A 39 6.84 9.64 -12.11
N GLY A 40 6.86 8.86 -13.17
CA GLY A 40 7.02 9.38 -14.53
C GLY A 40 5.87 10.29 -14.96
N LEU A 41 4.65 9.88 -14.65
CA LEU A 41 3.46 10.69 -14.92
C LEU A 41 3.50 12.02 -14.15
N LEU A 42 3.84 11.96 -12.87
CA LEU A 42 3.95 13.14 -12.02
C LEU A 42 5.03 14.11 -12.52
N SER A 43 6.19 13.58 -12.94
CA SER A 43 7.27 14.37 -13.52
C SER A 43 6.85 15.04 -14.84
N LEU A 44 6.08 14.32 -15.66
CA LEU A 44 5.62 14.84 -16.95
C LEU A 44 4.56 15.94 -16.79
N MET A 45 3.63 15.75 -15.86
CA MET A 45 2.54 16.69 -15.60
C MET A 45 2.96 17.88 -14.71
N GLY A 46 3.88 17.65 -13.80
CA GLY A 46 4.27 18.58 -12.74
C GLY A 46 3.52 18.32 -11.43
N GLU A 47 4.26 18.33 -10.33
CA GLU A 47 3.71 18.10 -8.98
C GLU A 47 2.69 19.16 -8.56
N ASP A 48 2.80 20.37 -9.10
CA ASP A 48 1.89 21.48 -8.87
C ASP A 48 0.64 21.44 -9.76
N GLN A 49 0.60 20.54 -10.75
CA GLN A 49 -0.52 20.40 -11.68
C GLN A 49 -1.37 19.15 -11.39
N LEU A 50 -0.78 18.12 -10.81
CA LEU A 50 -1.42 16.82 -10.60
C LEU A 50 -1.35 16.39 -9.13
N THR A 51 -2.45 15.88 -8.63
CA THR A 51 -2.51 15.12 -7.38
C THR A 51 -2.94 13.70 -7.69
N ILE A 52 -2.13 12.72 -7.28
CA ILE A 52 -2.45 11.29 -7.40
C ILE A 52 -2.92 10.79 -6.04
N LYS A 53 -4.09 10.21 -5.97
CA LYS A 53 -4.67 9.56 -4.78
C LYS A 53 -4.65 8.06 -4.97
N ILE A 54 -3.89 7.35 -4.11
CA ILE A 54 -3.80 5.89 -4.16
C ILE A 54 -4.69 5.30 -3.08
N TYR A 55 -5.63 4.48 -3.50
CA TYR A 55 -6.51 3.69 -2.65
C TYR A 55 -6.09 2.24 -2.71
N LEU A 56 -5.99 1.59 -1.56
CA LEU A 56 -5.60 0.18 -1.48
C LEU A 56 -6.83 -0.71 -1.48
N GLN A 57 -6.74 -1.83 -2.16
CA GLN A 57 -7.74 -2.88 -2.13
C GLN A 57 -7.08 -4.22 -1.82
N SER A 58 -7.84 -5.13 -1.24
CA SER A 58 -7.42 -6.49 -0.95
C SER A 58 -8.19 -7.47 -1.81
N GLN A 59 -7.49 -8.41 -2.42
CA GLN A 59 -8.07 -9.44 -3.27
C GLN A 59 -7.83 -10.83 -2.66
N PRO A 60 -8.88 -11.63 -2.44
CA PRO A 60 -8.76 -12.91 -1.72
C PRO A 60 -7.81 -13.93 -2.35
N TRP A 61 -7.64 -13.90 -3.67
CA TRP A 61 -6.72 -14.81 -4.37
C TRP A 61 -5.24 -14.43 -4.21
N HIS A 62 -4.93 -13.25 -3.72
CA HIS A 62 -3.61 -12.87 -3.26
C HIS A 62 -3.55 -13.11 -1.74
N MET A 63 -3.02 -14.24 -1.33
CA MET A 63 -3.22 -14.78 0.03
C MET A 63 -2.68 -13.88 1.14
N PHE A 64 -1.62 -13.11 0.89
CA PHE A 64 -1.09 -12.16 1.88
C PHE A 64 -1.61 -10.74 1.71
N SER A 65 -2.57 -10.53 0.82
CA SER A 65 -3.10 -9.19 0.49
C SER A 65 -3.56 -8.43 1.73
N GLY A 66 -4.34 -9.06 2.59
CA GLY A 66 -4.84 -8.43 3.81
C GLY A 66 -3.73 -8.00 4.78
N VAL A 67 -2.74 -8.85 4.97
CA VAL A 67 -1.56 -8.53 5.81
C VAL A 67 -0.78 -7.36 5.24
N ILE A 68 -0.57 -7.35 3.93
CA ILE A 68 0.23 -6.32 3.24
C ILE A 68 -0.50 -4.99 3.20
N VAL A 69 -1.79 -4.97 2.90
CA VAL A 69 -2.62 -3.74 2.97
C VAL A 69 -2.57 -3.16 4.38
N ARG A 70 -2.72 -3.99 5.40
CA ARG A 70 -2.60 -3.55 6.79
C ARG A 70 -1.20 -2.98 7.10
N ALA A 71 -0.14 -3.61 6.60
CA ALA A 71 1.23 -3.15 6.80
C ALA A 71 1.48 -1.76 6.19
N ILE A 72 1.01 -1.54 4.96
CA ILE A 72 1.13 -0.25 4.28
C ILE A 72 0.40 0.85 5.07
N LEU A 73 -0.81 0.57 5.52
CA LEU A 73 -1.60 1.53 6.28
C LEU A 73 -1.06 1.74 7.70
N ALA A 74 -0.43 0.73 8.29
CA ALA A 74 0.31 0.87 9.54
C ALA A 74 1.47 1.86 9.37
N ALA A 75 2.23 1.74 8.30
CA ALA A 75 3.30 2.68 7.96
C ALA A 75 2.78 4.12 7.81
N ALA A 76 1.58 4.28 7.24
CA ALA A 76 0.94 5.59 7.09
C ALA A 76 0.64 6.28 8.44
N THR A 77 0.57 5.55 9.54
CA THR A 77 0.35 6.10 10.89
C THR A 77 1.63 6.58 11.58
N LEU A 78 2.80 6.28 11.00
CA LEU A 78 4.09 6.73 11.53
C LEU A 78 4.27 8.25 11.30
N PRO A 79 5.22 8.89 12.01
CA PRO A 79 5.50 10.33 11.79
C PRO A 79 5.80 10.69 10.33
N GLN A 80 6.47 9.80 9.58
CA GLN A 80 6.73 9.97 8.15
C GLN A 80 5.48 9.80 7.28
N GLY A 81 4.42 9.21 7.83
CA GLY A 81 3.10 9.11 7.23
C GLY A 81 3.09 8.55 5.81
N ASN A 82 2.62 9.35 4.89
CA ASN A 82 2.48 9.02 3.48
C ASN A 82 3.80 8.52 2.85
N SER A 83 4.93 9.14 3.16
CA SER A 83 6.26 8.73 2.66
C SER A 83 6.63 7.31 3.09
N ALA A 84 6.40 6.96 4.36
CA ALA A 84 6.64 5.61 4.87
C ALA A 84 5.74 4.58 4.19
N ALA A 85 4.46 4.88 4.03
CA ALA A 85 3.50 4.00 3.35
C ALA A 85 3.89 3.76 1.88
N LEU A 86 4.32 4.79 1.17
CA LEU A 86 4.78 4.67 -0.22
C LEU A 86 6.05 3.83 -0.34
N LYS A 87 6.99 3.95 0.61
CA LYS A 87 8.18 3.09 0.66
C LYS A 87 7.81 1.63 0.82
N VAL A 88 6.86 1.33 1.69
CA VAL A 88 6.38 -0.05 1.91
C VAL A 88 5.71 -0.58 0.65
N LEU A 89 4.82 0.19 0.05
CA LEU A 89 4.13 -0.20 -1.19
C LEU A 89 5.12 -0.50 -2.32
N LYS A 90 6.12 0.34 -2.52
CA LYS A 90 7.17 0.13 -3.53
C LYS A 90 8.03 -1.09 -3.23
N ALA A 91 8.43 -1.29 -1.97
CA ALA A 91 9.24 -2.44 -1.56
C ALA A 91 8.51 -3.75 -1.84
N VAL A 92 7.23 -3.83 -1.55
CA VAL A 92 6.41 -5.01 -1.87
C VAL A 92 6.34 -5.23 -3.38
N GLY A 93 6.14 -4.20 -4.17
CA GLY A 93 6.10 -4.29 -5.63
C GLY A 93 7.42 -4.76 -6.23
N ASP A 94 8.54 -4.27 -5.72
CA ASP A 94 9.88 -4.61 -6.20
C ASP A 94 10.29 -6.06 -5.85
N HIS A 95 9.72 -6.62 -4.80
CA HIS A 95 10.01 -7.98 -4.31
C HIS A 95 8.77 -8.87 -4.29
N ARG A 96 7.87 -8.65 -5.23
CA ARG A 96 6.55 -9.27 -5.30
C ARG A 96 6.56 -10.79 -5.11
N GLU A 97 7.56 -11.48 -5.66
CA GLU A 97 7.71 -12.94 -5.58
C GLU A 97 7.87 -13.47 -4.15
N GLU A 98 8.28 -12.64 -3.21
CA GLU A 98 8.40 -13.01 -1.79
C GLU A 98 7.09 -12.79 -0.99
N PHE A 99 6.09 -12.20 -1.65
CA PHE A 99 4.81 -11.84 -1.05
C PHE A 99 3.61 -12.54 -1.69
N GLU A 100 3.86 -13.56 -2.51
CA GLU A 100 2.83 -14.29 -3.22
C GLU A 100 3.03 -15.80 -3.17
N PHE A 101 1.95 -16.52 -3.45
CA PHE A 101 1.99 -17.93 -3.78
C PHE A 101 2.16 -18.11 -5.28
N THR A 102 2.83 -19.18 -5.68
CA THR A 102 2.90 -19.58 -7.09
C THR A 102 1.52 -20.04 -7.55
N ASP A 103 1.04 -19.46 -8.65
CA ASP A 103 -0.30 -19.75 -9.19
C ASP A 103 -1.42 -19.62 -8.16
N HIS A 104 -1.23 -18.75 -7.17
CA HIS A 104 -2.15 -18.45 -6.06
C HIS A 104 -2.38 -19.61 -5.07
N CYS A 105 -1.66 -20.71 -5.18
CA CYS A 105 -1.97 -21.89 -4.37
C CYS A 105 -0.78 -22.78 -3.98
N SER A 106 0.44 -22.45 -4.37
CA SER A 106 1.61 -23.30 -4.16
C SER A 106 2.89 -22.50 -3.91
N GLY A 107 4.01 -23.19 -3.82
CA GLY A 107 5.34 -22.57 -3.78
C GLY A 107 5.90 -22.35 -2.37
N PRO A 108 7.10 -21.75 -2.29
CA PRO A 108 7.87 -21.67 -1.04
C PRO A 108 7.24 -20.76 0.04
N ASN A 109 6.34 -19.86 -0.35
CA ASN A 109 5.72 -18.93 0.60
C ASN A 109 4.50 -19.50 1.31
N MET A 110 4.10 -20.75 1.00
CA MET A 110 2.95 -21.41 1.63
C MET A 110 3.08 -21.50 3.16
N ASP A 111 4.28 -21.62 3.68
CA ASP A 111 4.56 -21.76 5.11
C ASP A 111 4.89 -20.44 5.80
N ALA A 112 4.84 -19.32 5.09
CA ALA A 112 5.15 -18.02 5.68
C ALA A 112 4.02 -17.56 6.62
N THR A 113 4.42 -17.10 7.81
CA THR A 113 3.50 -16.50 8.78
C THR A 113 3.31 -15.02 8.51
N PRO A 114 2.22 -14.40 9.00
CA PRO A 114 2.07 -12.94 8.93
C PRO A 114 3.28 -12.19 9.50
N ARG A 115 3.85 -12.67 10.60
CA ARG A 115 5.05 -12.08 11.19
C ARG A 115 6.24 -12.08 10.24
N GLN A 116 6.48 -13.21 9.57
CA GLN A 116 7.56 -13.32 8.59
C GLN A 116 7.34 -12.38 7.39
N ILE A 117 6.10 -12.21 6.95
CA ILE A 117 5.76 -11.26 5.89
C ILE A 117 6.10 -9.83 6.33
N ILE A 118 5.75 -9.44 7.56
CA ILE A 118 6.10 -8.13 8.10
C ILE A 118 7.62 -7.94 8.18
N GLU A 119 8.35 -8.94 8.63
CA GLU A 119 9.82 -8.90 8.70
C GLU A 119 10.46 -8.69 7.31
N ARG A 120 9.92 -9.34 6.27
CA ARG A 120 10.35 -9.13 4.88
C ARG A 120 10.09 -7.70 4.43
N ILE A 121 8.92 -7.17 4.73
CA ILE A 121 8.56 -5.78 4.41
C ILE A 121 9.53 -4.81 5.10
N GLU A 122 9.80 -4.99 6.39
CA GLU A 122 10.72 -4.14 7.14
C GLU A 122 12.14 -4.21 6.56
N LYS A 123 12.59 -5.41 6.19
CA LYS A 123 13.90 -5.61 5.55
C LYS A 123 14.05 -4.83 4.25
N TYR A 124 13.05 -4.87 3.38
CA TYR A 124 13.14 -4.24 2.05
C TYR A 124 12.78 -2.76 2.06
N SER A 125 11.89 -2.34 2.93
CA SER A 125 11.46 -0.93 3.00
C SER A 125 12.29 -0.06 3.93
N GLY A 126 12.92 -0.67 4.94
CA GLY A 126 13.60 0.06 6.01
C GLY A 126 12.64 0.76 6.98
N VAL A 127 11.36 0.40 6.97
CA VAL A 127 10.32 0.99 7.80
C VAL A 127 9.94 0.03 8.92
N ASP A 128 9.98 0.47 10.17
CA ASP A 128 9.55 -0.33 11.33
C ASP A 128 8.03 -0.35 11.41
N ILE A 129 7.42 -1.51 11.14
CA ILE A 129 5.98 -1.65 10.97
C ILE A 129 5.31 -2.39 12.12
N TRP A 130 6.03 -3.26 12.82
CA TRP A 130 5.39 -4.20 13.74
C TRP A 130 4.53 -3.53 14.82
N LEU A 131 5.04 -2.50 15.49
CA LEU A 131 4.27 -1.80 16.54
C LEU A 131 3.00 -1.13 16.01
N PRO A 132 3.05 -0.30 14.93
CA PRO A 132 1.83 0.26 14.38
C PRO A 132 0.91 -0.81 13.77
N PHE A 133 1.43 -1.93 13.27
CA PHE A 133 0.64 -3.02 12.70
C PHE A 133 -0.32 -3.64 13.72
N GLU A 134 0.06 -3.68 14.99
CA GLU A 134 -0.76 -4.25 16.08
C GLU A 134 -1.91 -3.36 16.54
N LYS A 135 -2.03 -2.12 16.04
CA LYS A 135 -3.07 -1.18 16.47
C LYS A 135 -4.45 -1.58 15.94
N PRO A 136 -5.43 -1.85 16.83
CA PRO A 136 -6.79 -2.22 16.40
C PRO A 136 -7.48 -1.16 15.54
N GLU A 137 -7.14 0.10 15.71
CA GLU A 137 -7.72 1.25 15.00
C GLU A 137 -7.50 1.19 13.48
N LEU A 138 -6.45 0.49 13.04
CA LEU A 138 -6.16 0.29 11.61
C LEU A 138 -7.31 -0.39 10.87
N GLN A 139 -8.13 -1.18 11.56
CA GLN A 139 -9.25 -1.86 10.93
C GLN A 139 -10.21 -0.88 10.26
N GLN A 140 -10.46 0.27 10.86
CA GLN A 140 -11.34 1.28 10.27
C GLN A 140 -10.75 1.89 9.01
N LEU A 141 -9.44 2.14 9.01
CA LEU A 141 -8.74 2.66 7.84
C LEU A 141 -8.72 1.64 6.69
N ILE A 142 -8.46 0.37 7.00
CA ILE A 142 -8.51 -0.73 6.02
C ILE A 142 -9.90 -0.83 5.41
N LYS A 143 -10.94 -0.85 6.22
CA LYS A 143 -12.33 -0.90 5.76
C LYS A 143 -12.68 0.29 4.88
N TRP A 144 -12.21 1.48 5.23
CA TRP A 144 -12.43 2.68 4.44
C TRP A 144 -11.83 2.54 3.03
N HIS A 145 -10.55 2.14 2.93
CA HIS A 145 -9.89 1.91 1.65
C HIS A 145 -10.62 0.86 0.80
N CYS A 146 -10.94 -0.29 1.39
CA CYS A 146 -11.60 -1.38 0.68
C CYS A 146 -13.02 -1.05 0.23
N LYS A 147 -13.75 -0.25 1.01
CA LYS A 147 -15.09 0.22 0.62
C LYS A 147 -15.04 1.23 -0.52
N TYR A 148 -14.07 2.12 -0.50
CA TYR A 148 -13.96 3.17 -1.51
C TYR A 148 -13.60 2.60 -2.89
N SER A 149 -12.95 1.44 -2.93
CA SER A 149 -12.53 0.78 -4.17
C SER A 149 -13.61 -0.12 -4.82
N ARG A 150 -14.80 -0.19 -4.24
CA ARG A 150 -15.91 -1.03 -4.76
C ARG A 150 -16.89 -0.25 -5.61
#